data_9e4c1cf7af8d889de54517554f451beb
#
_entry.id   9e4c1cf7af8d889de54517554f451beb
#
_cell.length_a   1.000
_cell.length_b   1.000
_cell.length_c   1.000
_cell.angle_alpha   90.00
_cell.angle_beta   90.00
_cell.angle_gamma   90.00
#
_symmetry.space_group_name_H-M   'P 1'
#
loop_
_entity.id
_entity.type
_entity.pdbx_description
1 polymer ?
#
loop_
_entity_poly.entity_id
_entity_poly.type
_entity_poly.pdbx_seq_one_letter_code
_entity_poly.pdbx_strand_id
1 'polypeptide(L)'
;MDERYEALCGITQNELEAFFEEPTIQLAAKYQYTVKEMKELLRRQYDGYHFGERMTDIYNPFSILNAFDSMAIRDYWFSTGTPTYLVRLLQHSREQINELAGRYYVPSLFVDYKADVEQPLPMIYQSGYLTIKEYNRRMGTYLLDFPNNEVRKGFLSVLAAHYLKPGGGEVNSWIIDAVTCLEQGNTSAFCDSLTAFLASIPYDSHASLKELDMTEKHFQYTFYLILRLIGVYCRAIHCENRQSFGRVDCILEMDEYVTFSNSRWTEQQRRLYSK
;
A
#
# COMPACT_ATOMS: atom_id res chain seq x y z
N MET A 1 -25.73 1.23 -2.67
CA MET A 1 -25.34 0.29 -1.60
C MET A 1 -26.37 0.40 -0.49
N ASP A 2 -26.87 -0.74 0.01
CA ASP A 2 -27.91 -0.74 1.04
C ASP A 2 -27.25 -0.79 2.42
N GLU A 3 -27.40 0.28 3.19
CA GLU A 3 -26.80 0.45 4.52
C GLU A 3 -27.20 -0.63 5.55
N ARG A 4 -28.30 -1.34 5.29
CA ARG A 4 -28.77 -2.42 6.17
C ARG A 4 -27.86 -3.64 6.16
N TYR A 5 -27.03 -3.79 5.12
CA TYR A 5 -26.20 -4.97 4.88
C TYR A 5 -24.70 -4.67 4.89
N GLU A 6 -24.29 -3.47 5.30
CA GLU A 6 -22.87 -3.06 5.32
C GLU A 6 -21.98 -4.04 6.08
N ALA A 7 -22.43 -4.54 7.22
CA ALA A 7 -21.67 -5.43 8.09
C ALA A 7 -21.85 -6.92 7.80
N LEU A 8 -22.67 -7.30 6.79
CA LEU A 8 -23.06 -8.71 6.58
C LEU A 8 -21.87 -9.62 6.20
N CYS A 9 -20.90 -9.09 5.50
CA CYS A 9 -19.79 -9.87 4.94
C CYS A 9 -18.48 -9.78 5.74
N GLY A 10 -18.52 -9.28 6.97
CA GLY A 10 -17.32 -9.12 7.77
C GLY A 10 -17.56 -9.21 9.26
N ILE A 11 -16.53 -8.91 10.04
CA ILE A 11 -16.58 -8.86 11.51
C ILE A 11 -16.41 -7.40 11.91
N THR A 12 -17.36 -6.85 12.67
CA THR A 12 -17.26 -5.50 13.23
C THR A 12 -16.36 -5.46 14.45
N GLN A 13 -15.91 -4.26 14.84
CA GLN A 13 -15.14 -4.08 16.08
C GLN A 13 -15.91 -4.59 17.31
N ASN A 14 -17.24 -4.34 17.38
CA ASN A 14 -18.07 -4.80 18.49
C ASN A 14 -18.16 -6.32 18.56
N GLU A 15 -18.27 -7.01 17.42
CA GLU A 15 -18.28 -8.47 17.36
C GLU A 15 -16.91 -9.04 17.72
N LEU A 16 -15.83 -8.41 17.27
CA LEU A 16 -14.48 -8.81 17.66
C LEU A 16 -14.29 -8.72 19.17
N GLU A 17 -14.73 -7.65 19.79
CA GLU A 17 -14.67 -7.47 21.25
C GLU A 17 -15.58 -8.43 22.02
N ALA A 18 -16.76 -8.73 21.47
CA ALA A 18 -17.72 -9.64 22.14
C ALA A 18 -17.31 -11.10 22.03
N PHE A 19 -16.72 -11.55 20.92
CA PHE A 19 -16.51 -12.97 20.63
C PHE A 19 -15.05 -13.39 20.57
N PHE A 20 -14.12 -12.43 20.45
CA PHE A 20 -12.69 -12.71 20.28
C PHE A 20 -11.79 -12.02 21.32
N GLU A 21 -12.35 -11.64 22.47
CA GLU A 21 -11.58 -11.00 23.54
C GLU A 21 -10.46 -11.91 24.06
N GLU A 22 -10.79 -13.17 24.39
CA GLU A 22 -9.82 -14.14 24.90
C GLU A 22 -8.69 -14.44 23.90
N PRO A 23 -8.94 -14.76 22.62
CA PRO A 23 -7.90 -14.88 21.61
C PRO A 23 -7.05 -13.62 21.45
N THR A 24 -7.64 -12.43 21.58
CA THR A 24 -6.91 -11.16 21.52
C THR A 24 -5.94 -11.01 22.68
N ILE A 25 -6.35 -11.38 23.93
CA ILE A 25 -5.49 -11.35 25.10
C ILE A 25 -4.33 -12.33 24.94
N GLN A 26 -4.58 -13.55 24.47
CA GLN A 26 -3.56 -14.57 24.25
C GLN A 26 -2.55 -14.13 23.19
N LEU A 27 -3.04 -13.52 22.09
CA LEU A 27 -2.18 -13.00 21.04
C LEU A 27 -1.33 -11.84 21.54
N ALA A 28 -1.92 -10.91 22.33
CA ALA A 28 -1.20 -9.81 22.95
C ALA A 28 -0.07 -10.32 23.88
N ALA A 29 -0.36 -11.29 24.72
CA ALA A 29 0.65 -11.91 25.60
C ALA A 29 1.80 -12.54 24.81
N LYS A 30 1.50 -13.26 23.71
CA LYS A 30 2.51 -13.87 22.84
C LYS A 30 3.45 -12.84 22.22
N TYR A 31 2.94 -11.69 21.82
CA TYR A 31 3.72 -10.60 21.20
C TYR A 31 4.30 -9.61 22.22
N GLN A 32 4.06 -9.80 23.52
CA GLN A 32 4.47 -8.89 24.60
C GLN A 32 3.90 -7.47 24.43
N TYR A 33 2.69 -7.39 23.88
CA TYR A 33 1.92 -6.17 23.72
C TYR A 33 0.84 -6.08 24.79
N THR A 34 0.39 -4.85 25.09
CA THR A 34 -0.87 -4.66 25.81
C THR A 34 -2.04 -5.06 24.90
N VAL A 35 -3.18 -5.39 25.49
CA VAL A 35 -4.39 -5.70 24.71
C VAL A 35 -4.79 -4.52 23.81
N LYS A 36 -4.57 -3.28 24.25
CA LYS A 36 -4.85 -2.08 23.45
C LYS A 36 -3.94 -2.00 22.23
N GLU A 37 -2.65 -2.22 22.37
CA GLU A 37 -1.71 -2.23 21.26
C GLU A 37 -2.00 -3.37 20.27
N MET A 38 -2.39 -4.53 20.78
CA MET A 38 -2.79 -5.64 19.93
C MET A 38 -4.06 -5.34 19.13
N LYS A 39 -5.09 -4.76 19.76
CA LYS A 39 -6.30 -4.32 19.06
C LYS A 39 -5.98 -3.31 17.96
N GLU A 40 -5.10 -2.35 18.23
CA GLU A 40 -4.67 -1.38 17.22
C GLU A 40 -3.88 -2.01 16.08
N LEU A 41 -3.01 -3.00 16.38
CA LEU A 41 -2.28 -3.76 15.38
C LEU A 41 -3.23 -4.56 14.49
N LEU A 42 -4.18 -5.29 15.08
CA LEU A 42 -5.20 -6.06 14.34
C LEU A 42 -6.03 -5.15 13.45
N ARG A 43 -6.41 -3.97 13.97
CA ARG A 43 -7.17 -2.97 13.23
C ARG A 43 -6.39 -2.48 12.01
N ARG A 44 -5.16 -2.04 12.18
CA ARG A 44 -4.32 -1.58 11.05
C ARG A 44 -4.05 -2.67 10.03
N GLN A 45 -3.94 -3.92 10.48
CA GLN A 45 -3.59 -5.04 9.63
C GLN A 45 -4.77 -5.61 8.83
N TYR A 46 -5.97 -5.71 9.44
CA TYR A 46 -7.07 -6.51 8.88
C TYR A 46 -8.43 -5.80 8.78
N ASP A 47 -8.58 -4.62 9.40
CA ASP A 47 -9.81 -3.83 9.41
C ASP A 47 -9.86 -2.83 8.24
N GLY A 48 -10.94 -2.06 8.18
CA GLY A 48 -11.07 -0.85 7.35
C GLY A 48 -11.72 -1.06 6.00
N TYR A 49 -12.40 -2.19 5.77
CA TYR A 49 -13.33 -2.31 4.65
C TYR A 49 -14.61 -1.54 4.95
N HIS A 50 -15.09 -0.78 3.95
CA HIS A 50 -16.35 -0.06 4.01
C HIS A 50 -17.19 -0.35 2.76
N PHE A 51 -18.47 -0.62 2.97
CA PHE A 51 -19.41 -0.99 1.91
C PHE A 51 -20.56 0.00 1.75
N GLY A 52 -20.56 1.11 2.48
CA GLY A 52 -21.59 2.12 2.45
C GLY A 52 -21.13 3.50 2.94
N GLU A 53 -22.08 4.45 2.98
CA GLU A 53 -21.80 5.83 3.38
C GLU A 53 -21.60 6.01 4.90
N ARG A 54 -22.04 5.04 5.70
CA ARG A 54 -21.85 5.07 7.18
C ARG A 54 -20.42 4.81 7.60
N MET A 55 -19.59 4.27 6.71
CA MET A 55 -18.20 3.93 6.97
C MET A 55 -18.05 3.00 8.20
N THR A 56 -18.91 1.98 8.29
CA THR A 56 -18.76 0.96 9.32
C THR A 56 -17.50 0.16 9.04
N ASP A 57 -16.53 0.23 9.95
CA ASP A 57 -15.27 -0.52 9.86
C ASP A 57 -15.55 -2.02 9.98
N ILE A 58 -14.99 -2.79 9.05
CA ILE A 58 -15.21 -4.23 8.95
C ILE A 58 -13.87 -4.93 8.71
N TYR A 59 -13.58 -5.88 9.59
CA TYR A 59 -12.45 -6.79 9.47
C TYR A 59 -12.68 -7.80 8.35
N ASN A 60 -11.61 -8.13 7.62
CA ASN A 60 -11.63 -9.29 6.73
C ASN A 60 -11.75 -10.58 7.56
N PRO A 61 -12.86 -11.34 7.46
CA PRO A 61 -13.07 -12.51 8.30
C PRO A 61 -12.00 -13.59 8.08
N PHE A 62 -11.58 -13.79 6.84
CA PHE A 62 -10.56 -14.79 6.52
C PHE A 62 -9.24 -14.48 7.23
N SER A 63 -8.77 -13.25 7.14
CA SER A 63 -7.48 -12.86 7.71
C SER A 63 -7.51 -12.85 9.24
N ILE A 64 -8.55 -12.26 9.86
CA ILE A 64 -8.63 -12.16 11.32
C ILE A 64 -8.81 -13.52 11.99
N LEU A 65 -9.63 -14.42 11.41
CA LEU A 65 -9.83 -15.77 11.95
C LEU A 65 -8.55 -16.61 11.85
N ASN A 66 -7.83 -16.52 10.73
CA ASN A 66 -6.53 -17.19 10.60
C ASN A 66 -5.48 -16.63 11.54
N ALA A 67 -5.50 -15.32 11.84
CA ALA A 67 -4.60 -14.72 12.81
C ALA A 67 -4.83 -15.29 14.22
N PHE A 68 -6.07 -15.48 14.62
CA PHE A 68 -6.41 -16.10 15.91
C PHE A 68 -6.13 -17.61 15.91
N ASP A 69 -6.48 -18.34 14.86
CA ASP A 69 -6.24 -19.79 14.77
C ASP A 69 -4.75 -20.12 14.83
N SER A 70 -3.93 -19.43 14.07
CA SER A 70 -2.47 -19.65 14.04
C SER A 70 -1.73 -18.90 15.15
N MET A 71 -2.41 -18.07 15.93
CA MET A 71 -1.81 -17.16 16.92
C MET A 71 -0.64 -16.37 16.33
N ALA A 72 -0.80 -15.83 15.12
CA ALA A 72 0.23 -15.10 14.40
C ALA A 72 -0.33 -13.99 13.53
N ILE A 73 0.36 -12.85 13.48
CA ILE A 73 0.06 -11.74 12.57
C ILE A 73 0.82 -11.96 11.27
N ARG A 74 0.10 -12.20 10.17
CA ARG A 74 0.66 -12.48 8.84
C ARG A 74 -0.24 -11.91 7.74
N ASP A 75 0.24 -11.94 6.52
CA ASP A 75 -0.52 -11.53 5.32
C ASP A 75 -1.28 -12.76 4.76
N TYR A 76 -2.44 -13.08 5.33
CA TYR A 76 -3.20 -14.30 5.00
C TYR A 76 -3.93 -14.19 3.67
N TRP A 77 -4.52 -13.04 3.37
CA TRP A 77 -5.34 -12.85 2.18
C TRP A 77 -4.54 -13.06 0.89
N PHE A 78 -3.32 -12.55 0.83
CA PHE A 78 -2.42 -12.74 -0.30
C PHE A 78 -1.81 -14.14 -0.39
N SER A 79 -1.76 -14.88 0.71
CA SER A 79 -1.20 -16.24 0.72
C SER A 79 -2.07 -17.27 -0.01
N THR A 80 -3.35 -16.94 -0.27
CA THR A 80 -4.29 -17.82 -0.97
C THR A 80 -4.07 -17.90 -2.48
N GLY A 81 -3.18 -17.10 -3.03
CA GLY A 81 -2.75 -17.14 -4.43
C GLY A 81 -2.32 -15.76 -4.93
N THR A 82 -1.19 -15.70 -5.63
CA THR A 82 -0.84 -14.49 -6.38
C THR A 82 -1.95 -14.23 -7.38
N PRO A 83 -2.61 -13.09 -7.37
CA PRO A 83 -3.69 -12.82 -8.30
C PRO A 83 -3.10 -12.71 -9.71
N THR A 84 -3.03 -13.83 -10.41
CA THR A 84 -2.57 -13.91 -11.82
C THR A 84 -3.28 -12.86 -12.68
N TYR A 85 -4.50 -12.56 -12.29
CA TYR A 85 -5.33 -11.54 -12.86
C TYR A 85 -4.77 -10.13 -12.63
N LEU A 86 -4.32 -9.78 -11.41
CA LEU A 86 -3.71 -8.47 -11.13
C LEU A 86 -2.44 -8.27 -11.95
N VAL A 87 -1.62 -9.30 -12.08
CA VAL A 87 -0.42 -9.26 -12.94
C VAL A 87 -0.78 -9.02 -14.41
N ARG A 88 -1.83 -9.68 -14.92
CA ARG A 88 -2.33 -9.45 -16.29
C ARG A 88 -2.87 -8.03 -16.48
N LEU A 89 -3.62 -7.51 -15.50
CA LEU A 89 -4.07 -6.12 -15.51
C LEU A 89 -2.89 -5.15 -15.61
N LEU A 90 -1.85 -5.36 -14.80
CA LEU A 90 -0.64 -4.56 -14.79
C LEU A 90 0.09 -4.56 -16.15
N GLN A 91 0.10 -5.70 -16.82
CA GLN A 91 0.78 -5.85 -18.13
C GLN A 91 0.04 -5.13 -19.27
N HIS A 92 -1.27 -4.98 -19.17
CA HIS A 92 -2.10 -4.49 -20.27
C HIS A 92 -2.71 -3.10 -20.00
N SER A 93 -2.79 -2.68 -18.75
CA SER A 93 -3.32 -1.35 -18.41
C SER A 93 -2.32 -0.26 -18.77
N ARG A 94 -2.83 0.79 -19.44
CA ARG A 94 -2.10 2.04 -19.69
C ARG A 94 -2.19 2.99 -18.50
N GLU A 95 -3.08 2.73 -17.56
CA GLU A 95 -3.22 3.51 -16.34
C GLU A 95 -2.14 3.13 -15.33
N GLN A 96 -1.65 4.12 -14.62
CA GLN A 96 -0.76 3.89 -13.48
C GLN A 96 -1.61 3.38 -12.31
N ILE A 97 -1.69 2.06 -12.17
CA ILE A 97 -2.58 1.38 -11.20
C ILE A 97 -2.34 1.84 -9.76
N ASN A 98 -1.11 2.22 -9.41
CA ASN A 98 -0.78 2.84 -8.13
C ASN A 98 -1.46 4.19 -7.90
N GLU A 99 -1.87 4.88 -8.97
CA GLU A 99 -2.58 6.17 -8.88
C GLU A 99 -4.09 6.00 -8.68
N LEU A 100 -4.60 4.77 -8.69
CA LEU A 100 -6.02 4.49 -8.45
C LEU A 100 -6.41 4.64 -6.97
N ALA A 101 -5.47 4.45 -6.05
CA ALA A 101 -5.67 4.64 -4.62
C ALA A 101 -5.51 6.12 -4.21
N GLY A 102 -6.27 6.55 -3.20
CA GLY A 102 -6.21 7.92 -2.68
C GLY A 102 -6.89 8.97 -3.57
N ARG A 103 -7.82 8.56 -4.45
CA ARG A 103 -8.55 9.46 -5.36
C ARG A 103 -10.06 9.37 -5.19
N TYR A 104 -10.75 10.47 -5.54
CA TYR A 104 -12.19 10.53 -5.57
C TYR A 104 -12.76 10.10 -6.93
N TYR A 105 -13.77 9.24 -6.89
CA TYR A 105 -14.44 8.70 -8.06
C TYR A 105 -15.95 8.84 -7.97
N VAL A 106 -16.62 9.03 -9.11
CA VAL A 106 -18.07 8.88 -9.20
C VAL A 106 -18.45 7.40 -9.20
N PRO A 107 -19.60 6.99 -8.63
CA PRO A 107 -20.00 5.57 -8.51
C PRO A 107 -19.95 4.79 -9.83
N SER A 108 -20.34 5.41 -10.93
CA SER A 108 -20.39 4.77 -12.25
C SER A 108 -19.03 4.28 -12.76
N LEU A 109 -17.91 4.77 -12.18
CA LEU A 109 -16.57 4.35 -12.58
C LEU A 109 -16.08 3.08 -11.89
N PHE A 110 -16.69 2.65 -10.78
CA PHE A 110 -16.19 1.51 -10.01
C PHE A 110 -17.26 0.50 -9.56
N VAL A 111 -18.54 0.91 -9.52
CA VAL A 111 -19.64 0.03 -9.08
C VAL A 111 -20.05 -0.93 -10.20
N ASP A 112 -20.13 -0.45 -11.45
CA ASP A 112 -20.52 -1.27 -12.57
C ASP A 112 -19.40 -2.21 -12.98
N TYR A 113 -19.63 -3.51 -12.86
CA TYR A 113 -18.69 -4.52 -13.29
C TYR A 113 -18.45 -4.46 -14.80
N LYS A 114 -17.28 -4.03 -15.18
CA LYS A 114 -16.74 -4.17 -16.54
C LYS A 114 -15.41 -4.89 -16.43
N ALA A 115 -15.33 -6.11 -16.98
CA ALA A 115 -14.07 -6.82 -17.11
C ALA A 115 -13.24 -6.20 -18.26
N ASP A 116 -12.88 -4.93 -18.12
CA ASP A 116 -12.11 -4.18 -19.09
C ASP A 116 -10.69 -3.95 -18.57
N VAL A 117 -9.73 -4.44 -19.31
CA VAL A 117 -8.31 -4.29 -18.98
C VAL A 117 -7.83 -2.84 -19.14
N GLU A 118 -8.50 -2.06 -19.99
CA GLU A 118 -8.21 -0.65 -20.18
C GLU A 118 -8.78 0.22 -19.03
N GLN A 119 -9.79 -0.29 -18.31
CA GLN A 119 -10.41 0.36 -17.15
C GLN A 119 -10.37 -0.57 -15.92
N PRO A 120 -9.22 -0.71 -15.25
CA PRO A 120 -9.02 -1.71 -14.21
C PRO A 120 -9.75 -1.39 -12.89
N LEU A 121 -10.19 -0.15 -12.68
CA LEU A 121 -10.73 0.33 -11.40
C LEU A 121 -11.92 -0.51 -10.87
N PRO A 122 -12.96 -0.86 -11.68
CA PRO A 122 -14.08 -1.67 -11.19
C PRO A 122 -13.63 -3.03 -10.67
N MET A 123 -12.71 -3.67 -11.36
CA MET A 123 -12.22 -4.99 -10.96
C MET A 123 -11.34 -4.92 -9.70
N ILE A 124 -10.49 -3.91 -9.59
CA ILE A 124 -9.64 -3.69 -8.41
C ILE A 124 -10.50 -3.42 -7.18
N TYR A 125 -11.55 -2.60 -7.32
CA TYR A 125 -12.48 -2.34 -6.24
C TYR A 125 -13.30 -3.59 -5.85
N GLN A 126 -13.89 -4.28 -6.82
CA GLN A 126 -14.75 -5.45 -6.55
C GLN A 126 -13.95 -6.67 -6.07
N SER A 127 -12.67 -6.75 -6.42
CA SER A 127 -11.77 -7.77 -5.89
C SER A 127 -11.27 -7.45 -4.46
N GLY A 128 -11.68 -6.33 -3.86
CA GLY A 128 -11.34 -5.98 -2.49
C GLY A 128 -9.95 -5.36 -2.30
N TYR A 129 -9.26 -4.97 -3.37
CA TYR A 129 -7.99 -4.23 -3.25
C TYR A 129 -8.18 -2.79 -2.82
N LEU A 130 -9.28 -2.17 -3.24
CA LEU A 130 -9.69 -0.84 -2.81
C LEU A 130 -11.04 -0.91 -2.10
N THR A 131 -11.26 0.03 -1.20
CA THR A 131 -12.50 0.23 -0.49
C THR A 131 -12.85 1.72 -0.42
N ILE A 132 -14.07 2.04 -0.02
CA ILE A 132 -14.49 3.41 0.23
C ILE A 132 -13.83 3.89 1.53
N LYS A 133 -13.15 5.05 1.51
CA LYS A 133 -12.55 5.68 2.70
C LYS A 133 -13.22 6.98 3.09
N GLU A 134 -13.96 7.60 2.16
CA GLU A 134 -14.71 8.82 2.42
C GLU A 134 -15.82 8.99 1.38
N TYR A 135 -16.91 9.63 1.77
CA TYR A 135 -17.97 10.06 0.87
C TYR A 135 -18.09 11.57 0.88
N ASN A 136 -17.85 12.20 -0.27
CA ASN A 136 -18.06 13.61 -0.46
C ASN A 136 -19.49 13.89 -0.93
N ARG A 137 -20.38 14.20 0.01
CA ARG A 137 -21.81 14.44 -0.26
C ARG A 137 -22.04 15.58 -1.26
N ARG A 138 -21.20 16.62 -1.24
CA ARG A 138 -21.35 17.76 -2.12
C ARG A 138 -21.10 17.40 -3.57
N MET A 139 -20.15 16.54 -3.82
CA MET A 139 -19.71 16.15 -5.16
C MET A 139 -20.32 14.82 -5.61
N GLY A 140 -20.94 14.06 -4.72
CA GLY A 140 -21.42 12.69 -4.99
C GLY A 140 -20.28 11.73 -5.34
N THR A 141 -19.08 11.93 -4.77
CA THR A 141 -17.88 11.15 -5.08
C THR A 141 -17.38 10.39 -3.85
N TYR A 142 -16.71 9.27 -4.08
CA TYR A 142 -16.13 8.42 -3.06
C TYR A 142 -14.61 8.42 -3.17
N LEU A 143 -13.92 8.63 -2.06
CA LEU A 143 -12.49 8.39 -1.95
C LEU A 143 -12.25 6.88 -1.87
N LEU A 144 -11.53 6.34 -2.83
CA LEU A 144 -11.10 4.94 -2.82
C LEU A 144 -9.63 4.85 -2.39
N ASP A 145 -9.34 3.97 -1.43
CA ASP A 145 -7.98 3.64 -1.00
C ASP A 145 -7.93 2.20 -0.48
N PHE A 146 -6.73 1.73 -0.15
CA PHE A 146 -6.53 0.41 0.43
C PHE A 146 -7.28 0.26 1.75
N PRO A 147 -7.93 -0.89 1.99
CA PRO A 147 -8.64 -1.12 3.26
C PRO A 147 -7.68 -1.09 4.45
N ASN A 148 -6.56 -1.80 4.36
CA ASN A 148 -5.64 -2.03 5.46
C ASN A 148 -4.21 -2.31 4.98
N ASN A 149 -3.31 -2.57 5.94
CA ASN A 149 -1.90 -2.78 5.65
C ASN A 149 -1.63 -4.11 4.92
N GLU A 150 -2.38 -5.18 5.24
CA GLU A 150 -2.24 -6.47 4.56
C GLU A 150 -2.45 -6.31 3.05
N VAL A 151 -3.57 -5.70 2.65
CA VAL A 151 -3.91 -5.51 1.25
C VAL A 151 -2.97 -4.54 0.56
N ARG A 152 -2.65 -3.42 1.23
CA ARG A 152 -1.70 -2.43 0.71
C ARG A 152 -0.34 -3.05 0.43
N LYS A 153 0.22 -3.76 1.40
CA LYS A 153 1.53 -4.42 1.30
C LYS A 153 1.54 -5.45 0.17
N GLY A 154 0.55 -6.33 0.16
CA GLY A 154 0.46 -7.35 -0.88
C GLY A 154 0.33 -6.76 -2.28
N PHE A 155 -0.55 -5.78 -2.47
CA PHE A 155 -0.73 -5.09 -3.75
C PHE A 155 0.56 -4.41 -4.23
N LEU A 156 1.20 -3.63 -3.36
CA LEU A 156 2.45 -2.93 -3.69
C LEU A 156 3.61 -3.91 -3.95
N SER A 157 3.66 -5.06 -3.25
CA SER A 157 4.66 -6.11 -3.49
C SER A 157 4.50 -6.75 -4.86
N VAL A 158 3.27 -6.99 -5.31
CA VAL A 158 2.99 -7.49 -6.68
C VAL A 158 3.40 -6.46 -7.72
N LEU A 159 3.10 -5.18 -7.49
CA LEU A 159 3.54 -4.08 -8.36
C LEU A 159 5.07 -4.02 -8.45
N ALA A 160 5.75 -4.07 -7.29
CA ALA A 160 7.20 -4.02 -7.25
C ALA A 160 7.85 -5.18 -7.99
N ALA A 161 7.37 -6.40 -7.78
CA ALA A 161 7.86 -7.57 -8.50
C ALA A 161 7.69 -7.44 -10.02
N HIS A 162 6.62 -6.77 -10.48
CA HIS A 162 6.39 -6.54 -11.90
C HIS A 162 7.31 -5.46 -12.50
N TYR A 163 7.46 -4.33 -11.80
CA TYR A 163 8.21 -3.18 -12.31
C TYR A 163 9.71 -3.26 -12.06
N LEU A 164 10.15 -3.88 -10.96
CA LEU A 164 11.56 -3.89 -10.57
C LEU A 164 12.36 -5.05 -11.19
N LYS A 165 11.70 -6.05 -11.78
CA LYS A 165 12.28 -7.20 -12.51
C LYS A 165 13.48 -7.97 -11.92
N PRO A 166 14.14 -7.61 -10.83
CA PRO A 166 15.01 -8.53 -10.09
C PRO A 166 14.11 -9.44 -9.23
N GLY A 167 14.57 -10.62 -8.90
CA GLY A 167 13.79 -11.64 -8.22
C GLY A 167 13.04 -11.07 -7.00
N GLY A 168 11.71 -11.23 -6.97
CA GLY A 168 10.83 -10.57 -5.98
C GLY A 168 11.20 -10.82 -4.51
N GLY A 169 12.09 -11.80 -4.21
CA GLY A 169 12.66 -12.02 -2.89
C GLY A 169 13.71 -10.97 -2.47
N GLU A 170 14.49 -10.47 -3.40
CA GLU A 170 15.53 -9.47 -3.14
C GLU A 170 14.93 -8.10 -2.76
N VAL A 171 13.81 -7.73 -3.38
CA VAL A 171 13.12 -6.47 -3.08
C VAL A 171 12.59 -6.47 -1.65
N ASN A 172 11.95 -7.55 -1.21
CA ASN A 172 11.38 -7.64 0.13
C ASN A 172 12.47 -7.63 1.21
N SER A 173 13.60 -8.33 0.99
CA SER A 173 14.74 -8.28 1.91
C SER A 173 15.30 -6.88 2.01
N TRP A 174 15.51 -6.22 0.86
CA TRP A 174 16.01 -4.85 0.83
C TRP A 174 15.09 -3.85 1.53
N ILE A 175 13.76 -3.99 1.39
CA ILE A 175 12.79 -3.14 2.09
C ILE A 175 12.93 -3.27 3.62
N ILE A 176 13.12 -4.49 4.13
CA ILE A 176 13.32 -4.73 5.56
C ILE A 176 14.59 -4.03 6.05
N ASP A 177 15.70 -4.17 5.32
CA ASP A 177 16.96 -3.51 5.65
C ASP A 177 16.82 -1.99 5.62
N ALA A 178 16.13 -1.46 4.61
CA ALA A 178 15.87 -0.02 4.48
C ALA A 178 15.04 0.53 5.65
N VAL A 179 13.97 -0.19 6.04
CA VAL A 179 13.13 0.16 7.20
C VAL A 179 13.98 0.13 8.48
N THR A 180 14.78 -0.90 8.68
CA THR A 180 15.67 -1.02 9.85
C THR A 180 16.65 0.16 9.95
N CYS A 181 17.23 0.60 8.81
CA CYS A 181 18.08 1.80 8.79
C CYS A 181 17.31 3.06 9.22
N LEU A 182 16.06 3.22 8.76
CA LEU A 182 15.21 4.35 9.10
C LEU A 182 14.80 4.35 10.58
N GLU A 183 14.45 3.17 11.13
CA GLU A 183 14.13 3.00 12.56
C GLU A 183 15.29 3.32 13.47
N GLN A 184 16.53 3.10 13.01
CA GLN A 184 17.76 3.45 13.73
C GLN A 184 18.20 4.90 13.50
N GLY A 185 17.48 5.68 12.70
CA GLY A 185 17.87 7.04 12.33
C GLY A 185 19.11 7.11 11.44
N ASN A 186 19.56 5.98 10.86
CA ASN A 186 20.75 5.89 10.02
C ASN A 186 20.40 6.25 8.56
N THR A 187 20.13 7.53 8.33
CA THR A 187 19.72 8.05 7.03
C THR A 187 20.83 7.94 5.97
N SER A 188 22.11 7.99 6.36
CA SER A 188 23.24 7.82 5.42
C SER A 188 23.23 6.40 4.83
N ALA A 189 23.19 5.37 5.68
CA ALA A 189 23.13 3.99 5.22
C ALA A 189 21.88 3.71 4.37
N PHE A 190 20.73 4.28 4.75
CA PHE A 190 19.52 4.20 3.94
C PHE A 190 19.71 4.80 2.54
N CYS A 191 20.31 5.99 2.45
CA CYS A 191 20.56 6.67 1.18
C CYS A 191 21.54 5.92 0.28
N ASP A 192 22.60 5.38 0.86
CA ASP A 192 23.60 4.59 0.12
C ASP A 192 22.96 3.29 -0.40
N SER A 193 22.19 2.61 0.44
CA SER A 193 21.45 1.41 0.08
C SER A 193 20.41 1.67 -1.01
N LEU A 194 19.63 2.76 -0.89
CA LEU A 194 18.64 3.17 -1.88
C LEU A 194 19.31 3.50 -3.23
N THR A 195 20.43 4.20 -3.20
CA THR A 195 21.19 4.54 -4.41
C THR A 195 21.72 3.28 -5.09
N ALA A 196 22.28 2.34 -4.33
CA ALA A 196 22.77 1.07 -4.86
C ALA A 196 21.63 0.23 -5.46
N PHE A 197 20.49 0.18 -4.75
CA PHE A 197 19.31 -0.54 -5.23
C PHE A 197 18.77 0.04 -6.54
N LEU A 198 18.61 1.37 -6.61
CA LEU A 198 18.15 2.03 -7.83
C LEU A 198 19.13 1.85 -9.01
N ALA A 199 20.43 1.84 -8.72
CA ALA A 199 21.47 1.58 -9.73
C ALA A 199 21.48 0.13 -10.24
N SER A 200 20.93 -0.82 -9.46
CA SER A 200 20.83 -2.24 -9.87
C SER A 200 19.68 -2.52 -10.83
N ILE A 201 18.75 -1.57 -10.99
CA ILE A 201 17.61 -1.73 -11.90
C ILE A 201 18.12 -1.58 -13.35
N PRO A 202 17.91 -2.60 -14.22
CA PRO A 202 18.42 -2.55 -15.59
C PRO A 202 17.76 -1.43 -16.38
N TYR A 203 18.56 -0.53 -16.93
CA TYR A 203 18.12 0.46 -17.92
C TYR A 203 18.47 0.01 -19.31
N ASP A 204 17.53 0.15 -20.24
CA ASP A 204 17.80 -0.08 -21.66
C ASP A 204 18.66 1.09 -22.20
N SER A 205 19.96 0.84 -22.40
CA SER A 205 20.95 1.85 -22.81
C SER A 205 20.82 2.31 -24.29
N HIS A 206 19.85 1.76 -25.02
CA HIS A 206 19.63 2.05 -26.46
C HIS A 206 18.33 2.82 -26.75
N ALA A 207 17.75 3.44 -25.73
CA ALA A 207 16.46 4.13 -25.83
C ALA A 207 16.54 5.41 -26.70
N SER A 208 15.57 5.59 -27.60
CA SER A 208 15.32 6.84 -28.33
C SER A 208 14.89 7.96 -27.40
N LEU A 209 14.87 9.24 -27.85
CA LEU A 209 14.43 10.38 -27.02
C LEU A 209 13.03 10.22 -26.41
N LYS A 210 12.10 9.53 -27.11
CA LYS A 210 10.78 9.18 -26.55
C LYS A 210 10.86 8.09 -25.47
N GLU A 211 11.78 7.15 -25.63
CA GLU A 211 12.08 6.09 -24.68
C GLU A 211 12.82 6.62 -23.45
N LEU A 212 13.63 7.71 -23.60
CA LEU A 212 14.24 8.41 -22.46
C LEU A 212 13.20 9.08 -21.56
N ASP A 213 12.17 9.73 -22.11
CA ASP A 213 11.04 10.27 -21.32
C ASP A 213 10.26 9.16 -20.61
N MET A 214 10.07 8.01 -21.25
CA MET A 214 9.49 6.82 -20.64
C MET A 214 10.39 6.23 -19.56
N THR A 215 11.70 6.29 -19.71
CA THR A 215 12.68 5.79 -18.75
C THR A 215 12.69 6.66 -17.49
N GLU A 216 12.61 7.99 -17.63
CA GLU A 216 12.50 8.93 -16.51
C GLU A 216 11.21 8.72 -15.73
N LYS A 217 10.08 8.58 -16.41
CA LYS A 217 8.79 8.26 -15.78
C LYS A 217 8.81 6.91 -15.07
N HIS A 218 9.45 5.91 -15.68
CA HIS A 218 9.61 4.60 -15.07
C HIS A 218 10.44 4.67 -13.78
N PHE A 219 11.53 5.45 -13.78
CA PHE A 219 12.36 5.66 -12.59
C PHE A 219 11.59 6.38 -11.49
N GLN A 220 10.89 7.47 -11.82
CA GLN A 220 10.06 8.22 -10.85
C GLN A 220 8.98 7.31 -10.26
N TYR A 221 8.34 6.51 -11.09
CA TYR A 221 7.34 5.54 -10.67
C TYR A 221 7.91 4.47 -9.73
N THR A 222 9.05 3.90 -10.10
CA THR A 222 9.78 2.91 -9.31
C THR A 222 10.18 3.47 -7.94
N PHE A 223 10.73 4.67 -7.91
CA PHE A 223 11.10 5.36 -6.67
C PHE A 223 9.88 5.60 -5.77
N TYR A 224 8.78 6.09 -6.34
CA TYR A 224 7.53 6.27 -5.63
C TYR A 224 7.00 4.95 -5.06
N LEU A 225 7.02 3.88 -5.84
CA LEU A 225 6.57 2.56 -5.43
C LEU A 225 7.39 2.02 -4.25
N ILE A 226 8.71 2.19 -4.29
CA ILE A 226 9.63 1.80 -3.21
C ILE A 226 9.30 2.57 -1.93
N LEU A 227 9.11 3.89 -2.02
CA LEU A 227 8.74 4.70 -0.86
C LEU A 227 7.39 4.29 -0.28
N ARG A 228 6.42 3.96 -1.12
CA ARG A 228 5.11 3.45 -0.68
C ARG A 228 5.22 2.09 0.01
N LEU A 229 6.09 1.21 -0.45
CA LEU A 229 6.39 -0.08 0.21
C LEU A 229 7.03 0.12 1.58
N ILE A 230 8.05 0.99 1.68
CA ILE A 230 8.65 1.37 2.96
C ILE A 230 7.57 1.96 3.89
N GLY A 231 6.69 2.80 3.35
CA GLY A 231 5.61 3.45 4.09
C GLY A 231 4.59 2.52 4.73
N VAL A 232 4.53 1.24 4.32
CA VAL A 232 3.70 0.22 5.00
C VAL A 232 4.19 -0.04 6.42
N TYR A 233 5.50 0.12 6.65
CA TYR A 233 6.16 -0.10 7.93
C TYR A 233 6.33 1.19 8.75
N CYS A 234 6.04 2.34 8.15
CA CYS A 234 6.09 3.63 8.83
C CYS A 234 4.80 3.90 9.62
N ARG A 235 4.89 4.77 10.61
CA ARG A 235 3.73 5.31 11.33
C ARG A 235 2.83 6.11 10.40
N ALA A 236 3.43 6.95 9.55
CA ALA A 236 2.75 7.69 8.50
C ALA A 236 3.66 7.88 7.29
N ILE A 237 3.05 8.03 6.13
CA ILE A 237 3.72 8.40 4.89
C ILE A 237 2.92 9.51 4.19
N HIS A 238 3.60 10.60 3.88
CA HIS A 238 3.03 11.70 3.10
C HIS A 238 3.85 11.88 1.84
N CYS A 239 3.30 11.51 0.69
CA CYS A 239 3.93 11.71 -0.61
C CYS A 239 3.11 12.73 -1.40
N GLU A 240 3.70 13.87 -1.73
CA GLU A 240 3.11 14.85 -2.64
C GLU A 240 3.45 14.47 -4.09
N ASN A 241 2.48 13.94 -4.82
CA ASN A 241 2.60 13.70 -6.25
C ASN A 241 2.16 14.96 -7.02
N ARG A 242 3.06 15.92 -7.21
CA ARG A 242 2.83 17.04 -8.13
C ARG A 242 3.33 16.66 -9.51
N GLN A 243 2.45 16.15 -10.35
CA GLN A 243 2.73 15.64 -11.71
C GLN A 243 3.34 16.67 -12.69
N SER A 244 3.57 17.90 -12.34
CA SER A 244 3.95 18.90 -13.34
C SER A 244 5.43 19.23 -13.42
N PHE A 245 6.38 18.64 -12.72
CA PHE A 245 7.84 18.89 -12.92
C PHE A 245 8.74 18.09 -11.97
N GLY A 246 8.61 16.76 -11.95
CA GLY A 246 9.67 15.92 -11.40
C GLY A 246 9.98 16.10 -9.89
N ARG A 247 8.99 16.40 -9.07
CA ARG A 247 9.14 16.54 -7.64
C ARG A 247 8.35 15.46 -6.92
N VAL A 248 9.04 14.50 -6.34
CA VAL A 248 8.46 13.59 -5.35
C VAL A 248 9.01 14.03 -4.00
N ASP A 249 8.22 14.80 -3.25
CA ASP A 249 8.50 15.09 -1.86
C ASP A 249 7.79 14.01 -1.04
N CYS A 250 8.53 13.26 -0.26
CA CYS A 250 7.99 12.21 0.60
C CYS A 250 8.50 12.39 2.02
N ILE A 251 7.58 12.30 2.98
CA ILE A 251 7.87 12.31 4.41
C ILE A 251 7.56 10.92 4.94
N LEU A 252 8.53 10.28 5.54
CA LEU A 252 8.41 8.99 6.22
C LEU A 252 8.50 9.23 7.72
N GLU A 253 7.43 8.95 8.45
CA GLU A 253 7.37 9.07 9.91
C GLU A 253 7.53 7.68 10.54
N MET A 254 8.67 7.45 11.18
CA MET A 254 8.91 6.30 12.05
C MET A 254 8.47 6.65 13.49
N ASP A 255 8.54 5.70 14.42
CA ASP A 255 8.13 5.95 15.80
C ASP A 255 9.00 7.02 16.49
N GLU A 256 10.31 7.04 16.22
CA GLU A 256 11.27 7.97 16.84
C GLU A 256 11.84 8.98 15.85
N TYR A 257 11.76 8.76 14.55
CA TYR A 257 12.40 9.58 13.52
C TYR A 257 11.46 9.99 12.42
N VAL A 258 11.69 11.17 11.86
CA VAL A 258 11.01 11.67 10.67
C VAL A 258 12.05 11.90 9.57
N THR A 259 11.86 11.24 8.44
CA THR A 259 12.77 11.34 7.29
C THR A 259 12.08 12.03 6.12
N PHE A 260 12.75 13.04 5.55
CA PHE A 260 12.28 13.76 4.38
C PHE A 260 13.07 13.34 3.14
N SER A 261 12.38 13.01 2.07
CA SER A 261 12.99 12.73 0.77
C SER A 261 12.49 13.74 -0.26
N ASN A 262 13.41 14.40 -0.95
CA ASN A 262 13.12 15.33 -2.03
C ASN A 262 13.91 14.90 -3.27
N SER A 263 13.23 14.43 -4.32
CA SER A 263 13.86 14.12 -5.60
C SER A 263 13.78 15.33 -6.54
N ARG A 264 14.81 16.18 -6.53
CA ARG A 264 15.00 17.13 -7.62
C ARG A 264 15.96 16.52 -8.66
N TRP A 265 15.46 16.22 -9.83
CA TRP A 265 16.27 16.00 -11.00
C TRP A 265 16.73 17.37 -11.56
N THR A 266 17.87 17.83 -11.11
CA THR A 266 18.73 18.76 -11.84
C THR A 266 20.09 18.12 -11.89
N GLU A 267 20.74 18.12 -13.02
CA GLU A 267 22.03 17.47 -13.30
C GLU A 267 23.18 17.78 -12.32
N GLN A 268 22.97 18.59 -11.31
CA GLN A 268 24.05 19.08 -10.46
C GLN A 268 23.93 18.90 -8.95
N GLN A 269 22.83 18.41 -8.35
CA GLN A 269 22.82 18.30 -6.87
C GLN A 269 21.97 17.15 -6.34
N ARG A 270 22.65 16.05 -5.97
CA ARG A 270 22.18 15.10 -4.97
C ARG A 270 22.33 15.75 -3.59
N ARG A 271 21.24 16.18 -3.00
CA ARG A 271 21.22 16.51 -1.56
C ARG A 271 20.02 15.83 -0.95
N LEU A 272 20.28 14.74 -0.26
CA LEU A 272 19.42 14.18 0.77
C LEU A 272 19.67 15.02 2.02
N TYR A 273 18.63 15.64 2.56
CA TYR A 273 18.73 16.37 3.80
C TYR A 273 18.11 15.52 4.91
N SER A 274 18.96 15.02 5.80
CA SER A 274 18.59 14.63 7.15
C SER A 274 18.67 15.87 8.05
N LYS A 275 17.64 16.18 8.80
CA LYS A 275 17.70 17.01 9.99
C LYS A 275 17.15 16.23 11.14
#